data_a1dcc033bb38bc5d0a7095907ac958d2
#
_entry.id   a1dcc033bb38bc5d0a7095907ac958d2
#
_cell.length_a   1.000
_cell.length_b   1.000
_cell.length_c   1.000
_cell.angle_alpha   90.00
_cell.angle_beta   90.00
_cell.angle_gamma   90.00
#
_symmetry.space_group_name_H-M   'P 1'
#
loop_
_entity.id
_entity.type
_entity.pdbx_description
1 polymer ?
#
loop_
_entity_poly.entity_id
_entity_poly.type
_entity_poly.pdbx_seq_one_letter_code
_entity_poly.pdbx_strand_id
1 'polypeptide(L)'
;MIEIHGVSIDCADPYELASWWGRATGLSVHEDDRPGDEEVMLCTERDPFLLFIRVPEAKTVKNRMHLDVNGTEGRTRDQEVERLLELGATVFEDHRKADGTGWVTMLDPEGNEFCVCRSKAEKGEA
;
A
#
# COMPACT_ATOMS: atom_id res chain seq x y z
N MET A 1 -9.56 -13.46 22.91
CA MET A 1 -8.67 -13.15 21.78
C MET A 1 -9.38 -12.22 20.80
N ILE A 2 -8.63 -11.50 20.00
CA ILE A 2 -9.17 -10.64 18.95
C ILE A 2 -8.55 -11.04 17.62
N GLU A 3 -9.15 -10.61 16.52
CA GLU A 3 -8.59 -10.79 15.20
C GLU A 3 -8.52 -9.43 14.48
N ILE A 4 -7.67 -9.30 13.47
CA ILE A 4 -7.58 -8.08 12.68
C ILE A 4 -8.60 -8.18 11.55
N HIS A 5 -9.64 -7.39 11.66
CA HIS A 5 -10.75 -7.37 10.70
C HIS A 5 -10.47 -6.43 9.54
N GLY A 6 -9.91 -5.26 9.82
CA GLY A 6 -9.62 -4.28 8.78
C GLY A 6 -8.54 -3.30 9.20
N VAL A 7 -8.03 -2.60 8.20
CA VAL A 7 -7.11 -1.47 8.38
C VAL A 7 -7.78 -0.25 7.77
N SER A 8 -7.99 0.78 8.59
CA SER A 8 -8.53 2.05 8.12
C SER A 8 -7.39 3.05 7.95
N ILE A 9 -7.41 3.75 6.83
CA ILE A 9 -6.38 4.71 6.45
C ILE A 9 -7.06 6.07 6.33
N ASP A 10 -6.67 7.00 7.21
CA ASP A 10 -7.15 8.37 7.15
C ASP A 10 -6.49 9.09 5.98
N CYS A 11 -7.24 9.91 5.26
CA CYS A 11 -6.75 10.56 4.06
C CYS A 11 -7.55 11.82 3.71
N ALA A 12 -7.07 12.56 2.73
CA ALA A 12 -7.77 13.74 2.22
C ALA A 12 -8.81 13.36 1.16
N ASP A 13 -8.49 12.40 0.28
CA ASP A 13 -9.37 11.99 -0.81
C ASP A 13 -9.45 10.46 -0.87
N PRO A 14 -10.46 9.87 -0.20
CA PRO A 14 -10.58 8.41 -0.12
C PRO A 14 -10.68 7.71 -1.47
N TYR A 15 -11.47 8.24 -2.41
CA TYR A 15 -11.65 7.58 -3.70
C TYR A 15 -10.37 7.57 -4.52
N GLU A 16 -9.66 8.69 -4.56
CA GLU A 16 -8.39 8.78 -5.30
C GLU A 16 -7.32 7.91 -4.68
N LEU A 17 -7.20 7.92 -3.35
CA LEU A 17 -6.20 7.10 -2.67
C LEU A 17 -6.52 5.61 -2.79
N ALA A 18 -7.78 5.22 -2.58
CA ALA A 18 -8.20 3.83 -2.77
C ALA A 18 -7.98 3.37 -4.21
N SER A 19 -8.27 4.23 -5.19
CA SER A 19 -8.04 3.90 -6.61
C SER A 19 -6.57 3.67 -6.90
N TRP A 20 -5.69 4.48 -6.32
CA TRP A 20 -4.24 4.29 -6.46
C TRP A 20 -3.80 2.94 -5.86
N TRP A 21 -4.23 2.65 -4.63
CA TRP A 21 -3.93 1.37 -4.00
C TRP A 21 -4.55 0.19 -4.76
N GLY A 22 -5.69 0.42 -5.41
CA GLY A 22 -6.30 -0.56 -6.32
C GLY A 22 -5.38 -0.88 -7.50
N ARG A 23 -4.78 0.14 -8.12
CA ARG A 23 -3.82 -0.06 -9.20
C ARG A 23 -2.55 -0.76 -8.71
N ALA A 24 -2.09 -0.40 -7.50
CA ALA A 24 -0.88 -0.99 -6.92
C ALA A 24 -1.06 -2.47 -6.56
N THR A 25 -2.22 -2.85 -6.05
CA THR A 25 -2.49 -4.19 -5.51
C THR A 25 -3.28 -5.10 -6.45
N GLY A 26 -3.95 -4.55 -7.44
CA GLY A 26 -4.90 -5.29 -8.27
C GLY A 26 -6.27 -5.46 -7.62
N LEU A 27 -6.48 -4.92 -6.43
CA LEU A 27 -7.78 -4.97 -5.76
C LEU A 27 -8.74 -3.95 -6.35
N SER A 28 -10.03 -4.19 -6.22
CA SER A 28 -11.08 -3.32 -6.77
C SER A 28 -11.70 -2.44 -5.70
N VAL A 29 -11.98 -1.18 -6.05
CA VAL A 29 -12.79 -0.30 -5.23
C VAL A 29 -14.21 -0.87 -5.20
N HIS A 30 -14.86 -0.82 -4.03
CA HIS A 30 -16.22 -1.34 -3.85
C HIS A 30 -17.17 -0.67 -4.87
N GLU A 31 -18.04 -1.47 -5.47
CA GLU A 31 -18.90 -1.03 -6.58
C GLU A 31 -19.86 0.12 -6.23
N ASP A 32 -20.23 0.25 -4.96
CA ASP A 32 -21.13 1.31 -4.50
C ASP A 32 -20.40 2.60 -4.14
N ASP A 33 -19.07 2.59 -4.10
CA ASP A 33 -18.29 3.78 -3.75
C ASP A 33 -18.04 4.66 -4.96
N ARG A 34 -18.05 5.97 -4.72
CA ARG A 34 -17.99 7.00 -5.76
C ARG A 34 -16.97 8.08 -5.42
N PRO A 35 -16.46 8.80 -6.45
CA PRO A 35 -15.64 9.99 -6.19
C PRO A 35 -16.36 10.96 -5.27
N GLY A 36 -15.64 11.48 -4.27
CA GLY A 36 -16.18 12.42 -3.31
C GLY A 36 -16.77 11.79 -2.04
N ASP A 37 -16.88 10.45 -2.00
CA ASP A 37 -17.37 9.77 -0.81
C ASP A 37 -16.41 9.95 0.37
N GLU A 38 -16.98 10.00 1.57
CA GLU A 38 -16.18 10.15 2.79
C GLU A 38 -15.50 8.86 3.22
N GLU A 39 -16.00 7.72 2.78
CA GLU A 39 -15.40 6.41 3.03
C GLU A 39 -15.39 5.61 1.74
N VAL A 40 -14.29 4.97 1.43
CA VAL A 40 -14.12 4.12 0.25
C VAL A 40 -13.38 2.86 0.64
N MET A 41 -13.88 1.70 0.21
CA MET A 41 -13.29 0.40 0.54
C MET A 41 -12.59 -0.23 -0.67
N LEU A 42 -11.42 -0.81 -0.43
CA LEU A 42 -10.85 -1.78 -1.36
C LEU A 42 -11.31 -3.17 -0.95
N CYS A 43 -11.88 -3.88 -1.93
CA CYS A 43 -12.41 -5.21 -1.70
C CYS A 43 -11.28 -6.23 -1.66
N THR A 44 -11.21 -6.98 -0.57
CA THR A 44 -10.27 -8.09 -0.40
C THR A 44 -11.07 -9.38 -0.26
N GLU A 45 -10.46 -10.50 -0.64
CA GLU A 45 -11.12 -11.80 -0.52
C GLU A 45 -11.16 -12.28 0.94
N ARG A 46 -10.26 -11.79 1.77
CA ARG A 46 -10.14 -12.16 3.18
C ARG A 46 -9.75 -10.95 4.01
N ASP A 47 -10.08 -11.00 5.29
CA ASP A 47 -9.59 -10.01 6.23
C ASP A 47 -8.05 -9.99 6.25
N PRO A 48 -7.45 -8.83 6.49
CA PRO A 48 -8.10 -7.53 6.74
C PRO A 48 -8.53 -6.83 5.44
N PHE A 49 -9.64 -6.11 5.50
CA PHE A 49 -10.01 -5.19 4.43
C PHE A 49 -9.24 -3.87 4.58
N LEU A 50 -9.25 -3.06 3.53
CA LEU A 50 -8.66 -1.71 3.56
C LEU A 50 -9.79 -0.69 3.36
N LEU A 51 -9.92 0.24 4.30
CA LEU A 51 -10.93 1.28 4.26
C LEU A 51 -10.23 2.64 4.29
N PHE A 52 -10.61 3.54 3.39
CA PHE A 52 -10.04 4.88 3.29
C PHE A 52 -11.09 5.87 3.78
N ILE A 53 -10.72 6.69 4.75
CA ILE A 53 -11.65 7.58 5.45
C ILE A 53 -11.15 9.01 5.35
N ARG A 54 -12.04 9.91 4.90
CA ARG A 54 -11.70 11.34 4.85
C ARG A 54 -11.61 11.91 6.25
N VAL A 55 -10.51 12.61 6.51
CA VAL A 55 -10.29 13.34 7.76
C VAL A 55 -9.77 14.74 7.42
N PRO A 56 -10.02 15.73 8.31
CA PRO A 56 -9.54 17.10 8.07
C PRO A 56 -8.04 17.27 8.36
N GLU A 57 -7.46 16.38 9.17
CA GLU A 57 -6.05 16.47 9.56
C GLU A 57 -5.13 16.04 8.42
N ALA A 58 -4.13 16.86 8.10
CA ALA A 58 -3.12 16.50 7.13
C ALA A 58 -2.10 15.53 7.74
N LYS A 59 -1.51 14.70 6.88
CA LYS A 59 -0.38 13.83 7.25
C LYS A 59 0.85 14.72 7.46
N THR A 60 1.39 14.79 8.69
CA THR A 60 2.53 15.66 9.02
C THR A 60 3.73 14.92 9.58
N VAL A 61 3.54 13.78 10.25
CA VAL A 61 4.63 13.02 10.85
C VAL A 61 4.67 11.61 10.25
N LYS A 62 5.79 10.94 10.43
CA LYS A 62 5.94 9.55 9.95
C LYS A 62 4.87 8.65 10.58
N ASN A 63 4.28 7.79 9.76
CA ASN A 63 3.29 6.82 10.24
C ASN A 63 3.93 5.88 11.26
N ARG A 64 3.20 5.59 12.32
CA ARG A 64 3.63 4.60 13.34
C ARG A 64 3.39 3.17 12.86
N MET A 65 2.42 2.99 11.99
CA MET A 65 2.13 1.71 11.35
C MET A 65 2.24 1.90 9.84
N HIS A 66 2.83 0.93 9.15
CA HIS A 66 2.93 0.98 7.69
C HIS A 66 2.69 -0.40 7.11
N LEU A 67 2.16 -0.43 5.89
CA LEU A 67 1.93 -1.67 5.18
C LEU A 67 3.26 -2.18 4.61
N ASP A 68 3.48 -3.48 4.70
CA ASP A 68 4.57 -4.15 4.01
C ASP A 68 3.97 -4.91 2.84
N VAL A 69 4.50 -4.69 1.65
CA VAL A 69 4.02 -5.29 0.41
C VAL A 69 5.14 -6.03 -0.29
N ASN A 70 4.78 -7.00 -1.11
CA ASN A 70 5.75 -7.75 -1.89
C ASN A 70 5.15 -8.17 -3.23
N GLY A 71 5.99 -8.36 -4.22
CA GLY A 71 5.55 -8.78 -5.55
C GLY A 71 4.92 -10.16 -5.54
N THR A 72 3.95 -10.36 -6.42
CA THR A 72 3.29 -11.64 -6.65
C THR A 72 3.72 -12.20 -7.99
N GLU A 73 3.36 -13.45 -8.26
CA GLU A 73 3.59 -14.11 -9.56
C GLU A 73 5.05 -14.02 -10.04
N GLY A 74 5.99 -14.20 -9.11
CA GLY A 74 7.42 -14.18 -9.43
C GLY A 74 8.04 -12.81 -9.59
N ARG A 75 7.28 -11.74 -9.42
CA ARG A 75 7.81 -10.37 -9.51
C ARG A 75 8.73 -10.07 -8.34
N THR A 76 9.84 -9.40 -8.62
CA THR A 76 10.84 -9.07 -7.59
C THR A 76 10.54 -7.76 -6.90
N ARG A 77 11.16 -7.56 -5.73
CA ARG A 77 11.12 -6.27 -5.02
C ARG A 77 11.49 -5.12 -5.95
N ASP A 78 12.60 -5.25 -6.68
CA ASP A 78 13.10 -4.17 -7.52
C ASP A 78 12.18 -3.89 -8.70
N GLN A 79 11.59 -4.93 -9.30
CA GLN A 79 10.59 -4.74 -10.35
C GLN A 79 9.36 -4.01 -9.83
N GLU A 80 8.91 -4.33 -8.63
CA GLU A 80 7.74 -3.67 -8.05
C GLU A 80 8.05 -2.24 -7.64
N VAL A 81 9.24 -1.94 -7.15
CA VAL A 81 9.66 -0.56 -6.88
C VAL A 81 9.54 0.28 -8.15
N GLU A 82 10.07 -0.21 -9.28
CA GLU A 82 10.01 0.51 -10.54
C GLU A 82 8.56 0.72 -11.02
N ARG A 83 7.72 -0.30 -10.88
CA ARG A 83 6.31 -0.20 -11.26
C ARG A 83 5.58 0.84 -10.41
N LEU A 84 5.82 0.84 -9.10
CA LEU A 84 5.18 1.78 -8.18
C LEU A 84 5.65 3.22 -8.44
N LEU A 85 6.91 3.42 -8.81
CA LEU A 85 7.40 4.74 -9.24
C LEU A 85 6.63 5.23 -10.46
N GLU A 86 6.39 4.36 -11.44
CA GLU A 86 5.59 4.71 -12.62
C GLU A 86 4.14 5.05 -12.26
N LEU A 87 3.59 4.44 -11.21
CA LEU A 87 2.26 4.77 -10.72
C LEU A 87 2.21 6.06 -9.89
N GLY A 88 3.35 6.67 -9.59
CA GLY A 88 3.40 7.94 -8.89
C GLY A 88 3.86 7.88 -7.43
N ALA A 89 4.23 6.72 -6.92
CA ALA A 89 4.87 6.62 -5.61
C ALA A 89 6.28 7.22 -5.68
N THR A 90 6.82 7.59 -4.52
CA THR A 90 8.20 8.10 -4.42
C THR A 90 8.99 7.26 -3.41
N VAL A 91 10.32 7.26 -3.54
CA VAL A 91 11.18 6.60 -2.56
C VAL A 91 11.37 7.53 -1.37
N PHE A 92 11.13 7.01 -0.17
CA PHE A 92 11.40 7.73 1.07
C PHE A 92 12.76 7.33 1.64
N GLU A 93 13.01 6.03 1.83
CA GLU A 93 14.29 5.51 2.29
C GLU A 93 14.60 4.20 1.60
N ASP A 94 15.80 4.07 1.07
CA ASP A 94 16.26 2.86 0.40
C ASP A 94 17.14 2.05 1.36
N HIS A 95 16.62 0.92 1.81
CA HIS A 95 17.32 0.02 2.73
C HIS A 95 17.82 -1.25 2.04
N ARG A 96 17.95 -1.23 0.73
CA ARG A 96 18.49 -2.37 -0.01
C ARG A 96 19.97 -2.52 0.27
N LYS A 97 20.41 -3.76 0.45
CA LYS A 97 21.81 -4.09 0.72
C LYS A 97 22.45 -4.78 -0.47
N ALA A 98 23.78 -4.72 -0.54
CA ALA A 98 24.54 -5.30 -1.64
C ALA A 98 24.35 -6.82 -1.76
N ASP A 99 24.01 -7.50 -0.66
CA ASP A 99 23.75 -8.93 -0.65
C ASP A 99 22.35 -9.31 -1.16
N GLY A 100 21.56 -8.33 -1.59
CA GLY A 100 20.20 -8.53 -2.08
C GLY A 100 19.11 -8.48 -1.03
N THR A 101 19.45 -8.35 0.24
CA THR A 101 18.46 -8.21 1.32
C THR A 101 17.98 -6.77 1.47
N GLY A 102 17.08 -6.53 2.41
CA GLY A 102 16.56 -5.22 2.72
C GLY A 102 15.25 -4.92 1.98
N TRP A 103 14.81 -3.69 2.14
CA TRP A 103 13.53 -3.22 1.60
C TRP A 103 13.64 -1.78 1.13
N VAL A 104 12.61 -1.29 0.48
CA VAL A 104 12.50 0.13 0.10
C VAL A 104 11.25 0.70 0.76
N THR A 105 11.42 1.76 1.53
CA THR A 105 10.29 2.52 2.06
C THR A 105 9.89 3.56 1.03
N MET A 106 8.63 3.50 0.63
CA MET A 106 8.07 4.41 -0.37
C MET A 106 6.94 5.23 0.24
N LEU A 107 6.53 6.27 -0.45
CA LEU A 107 5.38 7.09 -0.09
C LEU A 107 4.29 6.92 -1.14
N ASP A 108 3.05 6.72 -0.66
CA ASP A 108 1.88 6.76 -1.53
C ASP A 108 1.54 8.22 -1.91
N PRO A 109 0.53 8.47 -2.77
CA PRO A 109 0.23 9.85 -3.19
C PRO A 109 -0.15 10.82 -2.08
N GLU A 110 -0.55 10.33 -0.91
CA GLU A 110 -0.84 11.19 0.25
C GLU A 110 0.28 11.20 1.28
N GLY A 111 1.44 10.61 0.94
CA GLY A 111 2.62 10.64 1.79
C GLY A 111 2.67 9.56 2.85
N ASN A 112 1.83 8.54 2.77
CA ASN A 112 1.89 7.41 3.70
C ASN A 112 3.07 6.51 3.38
N GLU A 113 3.89 6.22 4.38
CA GLU A 113 5.02 5.31 4.26
C GLU A 113 4.53 3.86 4.14
N PHE A 114 5.06 3.14 3.16
CA PHE A 114 4.88 1.70 3.04
C PHE A 114 6.19 1.07 2.58
N CYS A 115 6.39 -0.21 2.87
CA CYS A 115 7.65 -0.88 2.58
C CYS A 115 7.46 -1.94 1.51
N VAL A 116 8.32 -1.91 0.50
CA VAL A 116 8.38 -2.94 -0.55
C VAL A 116 9.46 -3.93 -0.17
N CYS A 117 9.04 -5.16 0.10
CA CYS A 117 9.91 -6.23 0.58
C CYS A 117 10.20 -7.21 -0.54
N ARG A 118 11.20 -8.08 -0.33
CA ARG A 118 11.47 -9.16 -1.28
C ARG A 118 10.25 -10.08 -1.34
N SER A 119 9.96 -10.57 -2.53
CA SER A 119 8.87 -11.51 -2.74
C SER A 119 9.18 -12.87 -2.11
N LYS A 120 8.15 -13.68 -1.94
CA LYS A 120 8.33 -15.05 -1.48
C LYS A 120 9.23 -15.84 -2.43
N ALA A 121 9.06 -15.63 -3.74
CA ALA A 121 9.89 -16.29 -4.74
C ALA A 121 11.37 -15.90 -4.59
N GLU A 122 11.68 -14.63 -4.34
CA GLU A 122 13.06 -14.18 -4.12
C GLU A 122 13.69 -14.81 -2.90
N LYS A 123 12.89 -15.11 -1.88
CA LYS A 123 13.35 -15.73 -0.63
C LYS A 123 13.36 -17.25 -0.70
N GLY A 124 12.93 -17.83 -1.82
CA GLY A 124 12.80 -19.28 -1.95
C GLY A 124 11.61 -19.87 -1.22
N GLU A 125 10.61 -19.05 -0.86
CA GLU A 125 9.38 -19.47 -0.19
C GLU A 125 8.27 -19.75 -1.21
N ALA A 126 7.37 -20.64 -0.83
CA ALA A 126 6.23 -20.98 -1.67
C ALA A 126 5.13 -19.89 -1.64
#